data_599fe857804834ec4d4548c41b3de547
#
_entry.id   599fe857804834ec4d4548c41b3de547
#
_cell.length_a   1.000
_cell.length_b   1.000
_cell.length_c   1.000
_cell.angle_alpha   90.00
_cell.angle_beta   90.00
_cell.angle_gamma   90.00
#
_symmetry.space_group_name_H-M   'P 1'
#
loop_
_entity.id
_entity.type
_entity.pdbx_description
1 polymer ?
#
loop_
_entity_poly.entity_id
_entity_poly.type
_entity_poly.pdbx_seq_one_letter_code
_entity_poly.pdbx_strand_id
1 'polypeptide(L)'
;TYNKKTGSDNPYAWLTHDEEMLTAHDADKYCMFKFTVSAMHDLVKLQKEANLKKWFRSVNKDMPIFIVSGDEDPVGGYGRGVKKVYERLSAAGVRDVTLKLYPGMRHEILNEVGRDEVESDILHWMDSKIN
;
A
#
# COMPACT_ATOMS: atom_id res chain seq x y z
N THR A 1 -10.43 -13.14 6.20
CA THR A 1 -10.93 -12.03 5.36
C THR A 1 -10.32 -10.73 5.85
N TYR A 2 -10.02 -9.81 4.96
CA TYR A 2 -9.43 -8.49 5.28
C TYR A 2 -10.32 -7.66 6.20
N ASN A 3 -11.64 -7.87 6.14
CA ASN A 3 -12.64 -7.11 6.91
C ASN A 3 -12.76 -7.49 8.39
N LYS A 4 -11.94 -8.40 8.88
CA LYS A 4 -12.10 -9.01 10.23
C LYS A 4 -12.03 -8.02 11.40
N LYS A 5 -11.34 -6.88 11.20
CA LYS A 5 -11.10 -5.88 12.25
C LYS A 5 -11.86 -4.57 12.05
N THR A 6 -12.61 -4.42 10.95
CA THR A 6 -13.28 -3.16 10.65
C THR A 6 -14.57 -2.95 11.46
N GLY A 7 -15.16 -4.03 11.97
CA GLY A 7 -16.45 -3.98 12.64
C GLY A 7 -17.63 -3.62 11.71
N SER A 8 -17.41 -3.58 10.39
CA SER A 8 -18.39 -3.20 9.38
C SER A 8 -18.93 -4.42 8.64
N ASP A 9 -20.20 -4.37 8.25
CA ASP A 9 -20.84 -5.37 7.40
C ASP A 9 -20.50 -5.15 5.90
N ASN A 10 -19.99 -3.98 5.52
CA ASN A 10 -19.51 -3.72 4.17
C ASN A 10 -18.24 -4.55 3.88
N PRO A 11 -18.25 -5.46 2.88
CA PRO A 11 -17.13 -6.34 2.59
C PRO A 11 -15.86 -5.61 2.14
N TYR A 12 -15.97 -4.35 1.76
CA TYR A 12 -14.87 -3.48 1.28
C TYR A 12 -14.42 -2.45 2.32
N ALA A 13 -14.99 -2.45 3.52
CA ALA A 13 -14.62 -1.49 4.57
C ALA A 13 -13.11 -1.47 4.90
N TRP A 14 -12.38 -2.55 4.62
CA TRP A 14 -10.93 -2.60 4.77
C TRP A 14 -10.15 -1.67 3.83
N LEU A 15 -10.80 -1.09 2.80
CA LEU A 15 -10.19 -0.15 1.87
C LEU A 15 -9.97 1.23 2.50
N THR A 16 -11.00 1.79 3.10
CA THR A 16 -11.02 3.15 3.65
C THR A 16 -12.08 3.32 4.74
N HIS A 17 -11.98 4.39 5.53
CA HIS A 17 -13.03 4.86 6.45
C HIS A 17 -14.01 5.84 5.78
N ASP A 18 -13.69 6.34 4.58
CA ASP A 18 -14.52 7.29 3.85
C ASP A 18 -15.72 6.55 3.23
N GLU A 19 -16.90 6.75 3.81
CA GLU A 19 -18.15 6.10 3.38
C GLU A 19 -18.59 6.55 1.97
N GLU A 20 -18.24 7.77 1.54
CA GLU A 20 -18.54 8.25 0.19
C GLU A 20 -17.68 7.49 -0.82
N MET A 21 -16.39 7.29 -0.52
CA MET A 21 -15.49 6.50 -1.36
C MET A 21 -15.91 5.03 -1.42
N LEU A 22 -16.36 4.44 -0.31
CA LEU A 22 -16.91 3.07 -0.30
C LEU A 22 -18.17 2.96 -1.17
N THR A 23 -19.05 3.94 -1.08
CA THR A 23 -20.27 3.99 -1.92
C THR A 23 -19.93 4.10 -3.41
N ALA A 24 -18.96 4.95 -3.76
CA ALA A 24 -18.49 5.09 -5.13
C ALA A 24 -17.84 3.79 -5.64
N HIS A 25 -17.02 3.12 -4.82
CA HIS A 25 -16.42 1.82 -5.13
C HIS A 25 -17.48 0.76 -5.42
N ASP A 26 -18.52 0.66 -4.58
CA ASP A 26 -19.58 -0.34 -4.71
C ASP A 26 -20.45 -0.09 -5.95
N ALA A 27 -20.55 1.15 -6.39
CA ALA A 27 -21.28 1.53 -7.61
C ALA A 27 -20.45 1.33 -8.90
N ASP A 28 -19.14 1.19 -8.81
CA ASP A 28 -18.26 1.06 -9.97
C ASP A 28 -18.22 -0.40 -10.46
N LYS A 29 -18.73 -0.63 -11.67
CA LYS A 29 -18.72 -1.94 -12.33
C LYS A 29 -17.29 -2.51 -12.53
N TYR A 30 -16.28 -1.67 -12.59
CA TYR A 30 -14.90 -2.09 -12.74
C TYR A 30 -14.24 -2.50 -11.42
N CYS A 31 -14.81 -2.13 -10.28
CA CYS A 31 -14.38 -2.56 -8.96
C CYS A 31 -15.03 -3.88 -8.52
N MET A 32 -16.17 -4.25 -9.12
CA MET A 32 -17.00 -5.38 -8.67
C MET A 32 -16.79 -6.68 -9.47
N PHE A 33 -15.76 -6.78 -10.28
CA PHE A 33 -15.46 -8.01 -11.02
C PHE A 33 -14.67 -9.03 -10.18
N LYS A 34 -14.82 -10.31 -10.54
CA LYS A 34 -14.05 -11.39 -9.94
C LYS A 34 -12.87 -11.75 -10.84
N PHE A 35 -11.69 -11.85 -10.26
CA PHE A 35 -10.52 -12.38 -10.98
C PHE A 35 -10.78 -13.79 -11.50
N THR A 36 -10.34 -14.05 -12.73
CA THR A 36 -10.22 -15.43 -13.22
C THR A 36 -9.16 -16.19 -12.44
N VAL A 37 -9.21 -17.51 -12.49
CA VAL A 37 -8.17 -18.35 -11.85
C VAL A 37 -6.77 -18.01 -12.39
N SER A 38 -6.65 -17.77 -13.71
CA SER A 38 -5.38 -17.36 -14.33
C SER A 38 -4.90 -16.01 -13.78
N ALA A 39 -5.75 -14.99 -13.72
CA ALA A 39 -5.37 -13.67 -13.19
C ALA A 39 -4.95 -13.76 -11.73
N MET A 40 -5.64 -14.57 -10.92
CA MET A 40 -5.26 -14.80 -9.52
C MET A 40 -3.91 -15.52 -9.40
N HIS A 41 -3.66 -16.53 -10.24
CA HIS A 41 -2.37 -17.22 -10.32
C HIS A 41 -1.23 -16.24 -10.65
N ASP A 42 -1.43 -15.37 -11.65
CA ASP A 42 -0.41 -14.40 -12.06
C ASP A 42 -0.14 -13.35 -10.98
N LEU A 43 -1.17 -12.90 -10.27
CA LEU A 43 -1.03 -12.00 -9.13
C LEU A 43 -0.17 -12.63 -8.02
N VAL A 44 -0.45 -13.88 -7.65
CA VAL A 44 0.32 -14.62 -6.64
C VAL A 44 1.76 -14.85 -7.10
N LYS A 45 1.97 -15.17 -8.38
CA LYS A 45 3.30 -15.33 -8.97
C LYS A 45 4.09 -14.03 -8.92
N LEU A 46 3.49 -12.91 -9.33
CA LEU A 46 4.11 -11.59 -9.27
C LEU A 46 4.50 -11.22 -7.82
N GLN A 47 3.60 -11.43 -6.87
CA GLN A 47 3.87 -11.20 -5.45
C GLN A 47 5.06 -12.04 -4.95
N LYS A 48 5.12 -13.32 -5.34
CA LYS A 48 6.23 -14.21 -4.99
C LYS A 48 7.55 -13.71 -5.58
N GLU A 49 7.57 -13.34 -6.85
CA GLU A 49 8.77 -12.84 -7.54
C GLU A 49 9.28 -11.53 -6.96
N ALA A 50 8.39 -10.57 -6.67
CA ALA A 50 8.72 -9.29 -6.03
C ALA A 50 9.28 -9.44 -4.60
N ASN A 51 9.01 -10.56 -3.94
CA ASN A 51 9.54 -10.86 -2.61
C ASN A 51 10.86 -11.63 -2.59
N LEU A 52 11.42 -11.98 -3.75
CA LEU A 52 12.71 -12.68 -3.82
C LEU A 52 13.88 -11.74 -3.48
N LYS A 53 14.89 -12.27 -2.78
CA LYS A 53 16.13 -11.51 -2.48
C LYS A 53 16.78 -10.91 -3.72
N LYS A 54 16.73 -11.62 -4.86
CA LYS A 54 17.30 -11.13 -6.13
C LYS A 54 16.63 -9.84 -6.62
N TRP A 55 15.30 -9.69 -6.39
CA TRP A 55 14.58 -8.48 -6.76
C TRP A 55 15.10 -7.28 -5.96
N PHE A 56 15.19 -7.38 -4.63
CA PHE A 56 15.72 -6.31 -3.79
C PHE A 56 17.16 -5.92 -4.16
N ARG A 57 17.98 -6.91 -4.55
CA ARG A 57 19.36 -6.65 -5.00
C ARG A 57 19.43 -5.93 -6.34
N SER A 58 18.43 -6.09 -7.23
CA SER A 58 18.38 -5.44 -8.55
C SER A 58 17.87 -4.00 -8.51
N VAL A 59 17.28 -3.56 -7.40
CA VAL A 59 16.83 -2.17 -7.24
C VAL A 59 18.03 -1.22 -7.33
N ASN A 60 17.88 -0.11 -8.08
CA ASN A 60 18.90 0.92 -8.17
C ASN A 60 19.15 1.51 -6.77
N LYS A 61 20.43 1.53 -6.37
CA LYS A 61 20.84 1.94 -5.02
C LYS A 61 20.74 3.45 -4.78
N ASP A 62 20.72 4.22 -5.86
CA ASP A 62 20.64 5.68 -5.84
C ASP A 62 19.21 6.21 -6.00
N MET A 63 18.25 5.34 -6.30
CA MET A 63 16.86 5.73 -6.46
C MET A 63 16.25 6.02 -5.09
N PRO A 64 15.77 7.24 -4.84
CA PRO A 64 15.02 7.53 -3.63
C PRO A 64 13.68 6.80 -3.65
N ILE A 65 13.31 6.20 -2.51
CA ILE A 65 12.06 5.43 -2.36
C ILE A 65 11.32 5.92 -1.14
N PHE A 66 10.06 6.31 -1.33
CA PHE A 66 9.15 6.62 -0.26
C PHE A 66 8.07 5.53 -0.16
N ILE A 67 8.02 4.86 0.96
CA ILE A 67 7.05 3.80 1.25
C ILE A 67 6.02 4.38 2.20
N VAL A 68 4.77 4.39 1.78
CA VAL A 68 3.63 4.91 2.55
C VAL A 68 2.55 3.85 2.69
N SER A 69 1.91 3.78 3.84
CA SER A 69 0.81 2.84 4.08
C SER A 69 0.02 3.26 5.32
N GLY A 70 -1.25 2.87 5.37
CA GLY A 70 -2.01 2.92 6.61
C GLY A 70 -1.55 1.83 7.60
N ASP A 71 -1.58 2.12 8.90
CA ASP A 71 -1.24 1.11 9.91
C ASP A 71 -2.40 0.15 10.22
N GLU A 72 -3.60 0.46 9.73
CA GLU A 72 -4.77 -0.42 9.75
C GLU A 72 -4.96 -1.20 8.44
N ASP A 73 -4.03 -1.10 7.46
CA ASP A 73 -4.09 -1.86 6.21
C ASP A 73 -3.85 -3.36 6.44
N PRO A 74 -4.87 -4.22 6.23
CA PRO A 74 -4.71 -5.67 6.39
C PRO A 74 -3.86 -6.31 5.28
N VAL A 75 -3.78 -5.70 4.10
CA VAL A 75 -2.95 -6.18 2.97
C VAL A 75 -1.47 -5.97 3.28
N GLY A 76 -1.12 -4.83 3.84
CA GLY A 76 0.21 -4.51 4.36
C GLY A 76 0.53 -5.23 5.68
N GLY A 77 -0.38 -6.08 6.18
CA GLY A 77 -0.23 -6.81 7.43
C GLY A 77 -0.17 -5.88 8.64
N TYR A 78 -0.97 -4.80 8.62
CA TYR A 78 -1.01 -3.79 9.67
C TYR A 78 0.39 -3.16 9.89
N GLY A 79 1.00 -2.72 8.82
CA GLY A 79 2.33 -2.11 8.77
C GLY A 79 3.51 -3.08 8.86
N ARG A 80 3.32 -4.33 9.30
CA ARG A 80 4.43 -5.30 9.46
C ARG A 80 5.05 -5.71 8.13
N GLY A 81 4.23 -5.94 7.10
CA GLY A 81 4.68 -6.27 5.76
C GLY A 81 5.45 -5.12 5.13
N VAL A 82 4.96 -3.91 5.31
CA VAL A 82 5.55 -2.68 4.79
C VAL A 82 6.91 -2.39 5.44
N LYS A 83 7.01 -2.51 6.77
CA LYS A 83 8.29 -2.42 7.51
C LYS A 83 9.31 -3.43 6.99
N LYS A 84 8.88 -4.67 6.71
CA LYS A 84 9.77 -5.70 6.16
C LYS A 84 10.29 -5.35 4.76
N VAL A 85 9.48 -4.68 3.92
CA VAL A 85 9.94 -4.18 2.62
C VAL A 85 11.00 -3.11 2.80
N TYR A 86 10.76 -2.14 3.68
CA TYR A 86 11.72 -1.10 4.05
C TYR A 86 13.06 -1.71 4.51
N GLU A 87 13.03 -2.63 5.47
CA GLU A 87 14.22 -3.31 6.00
C GLU A 87 15.00 -4.06 4.89
N ARG A 88 14.29 -4.72 3.97
CA ARG A 88 14.92 -5.46 2.87
C ARG A 88 15.56 -4.56 1.83
N LEU A 89 14.96 -3.41 1.51
CA LEU A 89 15.54 -2.41 0.61
C LEU A 89 16.81 -1.81 1.23
N SER A 90 16.73 -1.41 2.50
CA SER A 90 17.89 -0.88 3.24
C SER A 90 19.02 -1.91 3.33
N ALA A 91 18.71 -3.16 3.68
CA ALA A 91 19.68 -4.25 3.74
C ALA A 91 20.28 -4.62 2.37
N ALA A 92 19.56 -4.34 1.28
CA ALA A 92 20.05 -4.51 -0.09
C ALA A 92 20.94 -3.35 -0.54
N GLY A 93 21.11 -2.30 0.27
CA GLY A 93 21.99 -1.17 0.01
C GLY A 93 21.34 0.01 -0.71
N VAL A 94 20.01 0.08 -0.78
CA VAL A 94 19.32 1.29 -1.27
C VAL A 94 19.57 2.41 -0.25
N ARG A 95 20.12 3.55 -0.70
CA ARG A 95 20.66 4.59 0.18
C ARG A 95 19.59 5.52 0.76
N ASP A 96 18.57 5.78 0.01
CA ASP A 96 17.50 6.71 0.36
C ASP A 96 16.15 5.99 0.36
N VAL A 97 15.81 5.38 1.48
CA VAL A 97 14.53 4.74 1.71
C VAL A 97 13.85 5.39 2.90
N THR A 98 12.69 5.97 2.68
CA THR A 98 11.84 6.56 3.72
C THR A 98 10.60 5.71 3.91
N LEU A 99 10.18 5.51 5.16
CA LEU A 99 8.93 4.83 5.51
C LEU A 99 8.09 5.74 6.38
N LYS A 100 6.82 5.98 5.99
CA LYS A 100 5.80 6.58 6.85
C LYS A 100 4.57 5.69 6.92
N LEU A 101 4.12 5.39 8.13
CA LEU A 101 2.83 4.76 8.40
C LEU A 101 1.88 5.82 8.93
N TYR A 102 0.67 5.87 8.37
CA TYR A 102 -0.38 6.80 8.78
C TYR A 102 -1.28 6.10 9.81
N PRO A 103 -1.32 6.61 11.05
CA PRO A 103 -2.14 6.03 12.11
C PRO A 103 -3.63 6.06 11.77
N GLY A 104 -4.31 4.94 11.98
CA GLY A 104 -5.75 4.82 11.77
C GLY A 104 -6.18 4.82 10.30
N MET A 105 -5.26 4.85 9.32
CA MET A 105 -5.62 4.74 7.91
C MET A 105 -5.59 3.27 7.44
N ARG A 106 -6.50 2.94 6.52
CA ARG A 106 -6.64 1.61 5.91
C ARG A 106 -5.82 1.50 4.61
N HIS A 107 -6.30 0.70 3.66
CA HIS A 107 -5.52 0.32 2.47
C HIS A 107 -5.33 1.45 1.45
N GLU A 108 -6.39 2.22 1.20
CA GLU A 108 -6.38 3.28 0.18
C GLU A 108 -6.14 4.65 0.81
N ILE A 109 -4.91 4.89 1.26
CA ILE A 109 -4.54 6.11 2.01
C ILE A 109 -4.83 7.43 1.27
N LEU A 110 -4.88 7.43 -0.07
CA LEU A 110 -5.25 8.59 -0.89
C LEU A 110 -6.77 8.74 -1.07
N ASN A 111 -7.55 7.78 -0.58
CA ASN A 111 -8.99 7.78 -0.53
C ASN A 111 -9.50 7.74 0.92
N GLU A 112 -8.64 8.00 1.89
CA GLU A 112 -8.97 8.01 3.32
C GLU A 112 -9.47 9.38 3.80
N VAL A 113 -10.17 9.33 4.93
CA VAL A 113 -10.41 10.53 5.73
C VAL A 113 -9.06 11.07 6.20
N GLY A 114 -8.75 12.34 5.88
CA GLY A 114 -7.44 12.93 6.19
C GLY A 114 -6.36 12.71 5.12
N ARG A 115 -6.72 12.28 3.90
CA ARG A 115 -5.81 12.14 2.76
C ARG A 115 -4.95 13.34 2.44
N ASP A 116 -5.40 14.54 2.79
CA ASP A 116 -4.64 15.79 2.57
C ASP A 116 -3.25 15.75 3.23
N GLU A 117 -3.13 15.09 4.41
CA GLU A 117 -1.83 14.88 5.06
C GLU A 117 -0.94 13.98 4.19
N VAL A 118 -1.50 12.90 3.64
CA VAL A 118 -0.75 11.96 2.80
C VAL A 118 -0.26 12.64 1.53
N GLU A 119 -1.14 13.39 0.87
CA GLU A 119 -0.81 14.15 -0.35
C GLU A 119 0.28 15.19 -0.07
N SER A 120 0.14 15.94 1.01
CA SER A 120 1.13 16.94 1.43
C SER A 120 2.50 16.31 1.68
N ASP A 121 2.56 15.19 2.38
CA ASP A 121 3.80 14.48 2.67
C ASP A 121 4.48 13.95 1.40
N ILE A 122 3.69 13.38 0.49
CA ILE A 122 4.22 12.88 -0.80
C ILE A 122 4.80 14.04 -1.61
N LEU A 123 4.09 15.16 -1.71
CA LEU A 123 4.56 16.34 -2.43
C LEU A 123 5.84 16.90 -1.81
N HIS A 124 5.88 17.10 -0.49
CA HIS A 124 7.08 17.56 0.21
C HIS A 124 8.28 16.62 0.00
N TRP A 125 8.03 15.31 0.08
CA TRP A 125 9.09 14.34 -0.17
C TRP A 125 9.61 14.43 -1.60
N MET A 126 8.73 14.51 -2.61
CA MET A 126 9.10 14.66 -4.01
C MET A 126 9.92 15.94 -4.24
N ASP A 127 9.46 17.08 -3.73
CA ASP A 127 10.16 18.36 -3.82
C ASP A 127 11.57 18.29 -3.21
N SER A 128 11.73 17.58 -2.10
CA SER A 128 13.04 17.37 -1.47
C SER A 128 14.04 16.56 -2.31
N LYS A 129 13.58 15.88 -3.38
CA LYS A 129 14.43 15.06 -4.26
C LYS A 129 14.76 15.74 -5.60
N ILE A 130 14.07 16.83 -5.92
CA ILE A 130 14.24 17.54 -7.21
C ILE A 130 15.17 18.75 -7.07
N ASN A 131 15.33 19.27 -5.84
CA ASN A 131 16.15 20.47 -5.54
C ASN A 131 17.58 20.13 -5.12
#